data_7aa7df4aa4df11c8cb9306bc11e03675
#
_entry.id   7aa7df4aa4df11c8cb9306bc11e03675
#
_cell.length_a   1.000
_cell.length_b   1.000
_cell.length_c   1.000
_cell.angle_alpha   90.00
_cell.angle_beta   90.00
_cell.angle_gamma   90.00
#
_symmetry.space_group_name_H-M   'P 1'
#
loop_
_entity.id
_entity.type
_entity.pdbx_description
1 polymer ?
#
loop_
_entity_poly.entity_id
_entity_poly.type
_entity_poly.pdbx_seq_one_letter_code
_entity_poly.pdbx_strand_id
1 'polypeptide(L)'
;ITNVPDVNALLALFCFQTSRFESRINSSGEQILYGDQNPEKWNTELIEKGELYLMLSSSKSHLSKYKLEAMIAFWHTRRSVEEHEKWNHILLLYNLLLQKQYSPITALNRTYALAKVKGNKAALQEALKIKLEGNSLFHSLLSELYKDSDNNKSIEHLKTAIKLTKNENDRVLLEKKLKQALAGTLPNDG
;
A
#
# COMPACT_ATOMS: atom_id res chain seq x y z
N ILE A 1 -28.88 4.70 0.97
CA ILE A 1 -28.33 5.66 0.00
C ILE A 1 -28.51 7.06 0.56
N THR A 2 -27.45 7.84 0.61
CA THR A 2 -27.48 9.21 1.10
C THR A 2 -27.27 10.18 -0.07
N ASN A 3 -27.77 11.41 0.05
CA ASN A 3 -27.55 12.46 -0.94
C ASN A 3 -26.26 13.28 -0.66
N VAL A 4 -25.44 12.84 0.31
CA VAL A 4 -24.20 13.53 0.66
C VAL A 4 -23.01 12.83 -0.02
N PRO A 5 -22.37 13.46 -1.02
CA PRO A 5 -21.30 12.85 -1.81
C PRO A 5 -20.15 12.27 -0.96
N ASP A 6 -19.71 12.99 0.08
CA ASP A 6 -18.60 12.56 0.93
C ASP A 6 -18.95 11.36 1.81
N VAL A 7 -20.21 11.23 2.25
CA VAL A 7 -20.68 10.03 2.96
C VAL A 7 -20.67 8.83 2.02
N ASN A 8 -21.14 8.98 0.77
CA ASN A 8 -21.07 7.93 -0.20
C ASN A 8 -19.62 7.54 -0.54
N ALA A 9 -18.70 8.50 -0.66
CA ALA A 9 -17.28 8.24 -0.85
C ALA A 9 -16.69 7.42 0.32
N LEU A 10 -17.05 7.77 1.56
CA LEU A 10 -16.59 7.04 2.75
C LEU A 10 -17.18 5.62 2.81
N LEU A 11 -18.45 5.44 2.48
CA LEU A 11 -19.08 4.12 2.38
C LEU A 11 -18.41 3.26 1.31
N ALA A 12 -18.08 3.84 0.14
CA ALA A 12 -17.33 3.16 -0.90
C ALA A 12 -15.95 2.70 -0.39
N LEU A 13 -15.22 3.58 0.29
CA LEU A 13 -13.92 3.25 0.89
C LEU A 13 -14.03 2.06 1.86
N PHE A 14 -15.01 2.07 2.76
CA PHE A 14 -15.22 0.96 3.69
C PHE A 14 -15.56 -0.34 2.96
N CYS A 15 -16.44 -0.30 1.96
CA CYS A 15 -16.79 -1.47 1.16
C CYS A 15 -15.54 -2.10 0.51
N PHE A 16 -14.71 -1.30 -0.17
CA PHE A 16 -13.47 -1.80 -0.81
C PHE A 16 -12.45 -2.30 0.20
N GLN A 17 -12.30 -1.65 1.35
CA GLN A 17 -11.38 -2.11 2.38
C GLN A 17 -11.84 -3.43 3.01
N THR A 18 -13.12 -3.53 3.35
CA THR A 18 -13.71 -4.72 3.98
C THR A 18 -13.79 -5.89 3.02
N SER A 19 -14.03 -5.66 1.73
CA SER A 19 -14.12 -6.73 0.72
C SER A 19 -12.91 -7.64 0.68
N ARG A 20 -11.74 -7.16 1.09
CA ARG A 20 -10.47 -7.91 1.08
C ARG A 20 -10.04 -8.42 2.46
N PHE A 21 -10.87 -8.24 3.49
CA PHE A 21 -10.47 -8.51 4.87
C PHE A 21 -10.00 -9.95 5.09
N GLU A 22 -10.77 -10.93 4.61
CA GLU A 22 -10.45 -12.36 4.76
C GLU A 22 -9.18 -12.80 4.02
N SER A 23 -8.76 -12.07 3.00
CA SER A 23 -7.54 -12.36 2.24
C SER A 23 -6.28 -11.72 2.83
N ARG A 24 -6.42 -10.88 3.86
CA ARG A 24 -5.28 -10.16 4.47
C ARG A 24 -4.59 -10.94 5.58
N ILE A 25 -5.23 -11.99 6.08
CA ILE A 25 -4.74 -12.79 7.20
C ILE A 25 -4.85 -14.27 6.82
N ASN A 26 -3.78 -15.03 7.05
CA ASN A 26 -3.80 -16.47 6.85
C ASN A 26 -4.43 -17.20 8.07
N SER A 27 -4.53 -18.54 7.98
CA SER A 27 -5.08 -19.38 9.05
C SER A 27 -4.28 -19.31 10.36
N SER A 28 -3.03 -18.88 10.32
CA SER A 28 -2.14 -18.70 11.48
C SER A 28 -2.22 -17.27 12.07
N GLY A 29 -3.08 -16.40 11.51
CA GLY A 29 -3.21 -15.00 11.96
C GLY A 29 -2.11 -14.07 11.40
N GLU A 30 -1.27 -14.54 10.47
CA GLU A 30 -0.20 -13.73 9.87
C GLU A 30 -0.73 -12.88 8.71
N GLN A 31 -0.18 -11.70 8.54
CA GLN A 31 -0.52 -10.81 7.44
C GLN A 31 -0.07 -11.36 6.09
N ILE A 32 -0.96 -11.32 5.11
CA ILE A 32 -0.69 -11.63 3.71
C ILE A 32 -0.46 -10.33 2.94
N LEU A 33 0.70 -10.21 2.28
CA LEU A 33 1.01 -9.06 1.44
C LEU A 33 0.02 -8.95 0.27
N TYR A 34 -0.24 -7.73 -0.20
CA TYR A 34 -1.20 -7.48 -1.28
C TYR A 34 -0.98 -8.36 -2.52
N GLY A 35 0.30 -8.56 -2.92
CA GLY A 35 0.66 -9.41 -4.05
C GLY A 35 0.27 -10.89 -3.88
N ASP A 36 0.27 -11.36 -2.63
CA ASP A 36 0.06 -12.77 -2.27
C ASP A 36 -1.40 -13.05 -1.83
N GLN A 37 -2.26 -12.01 -1.78
CA GLN A 37 -3.67 -12.18 -1.43
C GLN A 37 -4.41 -12.97 -2.50
N ASN A 38 -5.21 -13.98 -2.08
CA ASN A 38 -6.08 -14.72 -3.00
C ASN A 38 -7.34 -13.90 -3.33
N PRO A 39 -7.53 -13.46 -4.61
CA PRO A 39 -8.71 -12.69 -5.02
C PRO A 39 -10.03 -13.45 -4.92
N GLU A 40 -10.01 -14.78 -4.95
CA GLU A 40 -11.22 -15.61 -4.81
C GLU A 40 -11.87 -15.49 -3.43
N LYS A 41 -11.08 -15.06 -2.43
CA LYS A 41 -11.59 -14.76 -1.08
C LYS A 41 -12.15 -13.35 -0.94
N TRP A 42 -12.11 -12.55 -2.00
CA TRP A 42 -12.63 -11.20 -1.92
C TRP A 42 -14.15 -11.22 -2.02
N ASN A 43 -14.81 -10.43 -1.19
CA ASN A 43 -16.25 -10.30 -1.19
C ASN A 43 -16.72 -9.43 -2.36
N THR A 44 -17.22 -10.07 -3.43
CA THR A 44 -17.67 -9.41 -4.66
C THR A 44 -18.86 -8.49 -4.43
N GLU A 45 -19.80 -8.87 -3.55
CA GLU A 45 -20.95 -8.02 -3.22
C GLU A 45 -20.52 -6.69 -2.58
N LEU A 46 -19.51 -6.73 -1.72
CA LEU A 46 -18.96 -5.51 -1.13
C LEU A 46 -18.20 -4.66 -2.17
N ILE A 47 -17.55 -5.30 -3.13
CA ILE A 47 -16.91 -4.55 -4.23
C ILE A 47 -17.98 -3.84 -5.07
N GLU A 48 -19.04 -4.53 -5.47
CA GLU A 48 -20.17 -3.97 -6.24
C GLU A 48 -20.87 -2.83 -5.48
N LYS A 49 -21.14 -3.01 -4.18
CA LYS A 49 -21.67 -1.94 -3.33
C LYS A 49 -20.73 -0.74 -3.26
N GLY A 50 -19.42 -0.98 -3.15
CA GLY A 50 -18.41 0.06 -3.18
C GLY A 50 -18.42 0.86 -4.48
N GLU A 51 -18.57 0.19 -5.63
CA GLU A 51 -18.68 0.84 -6.93
C GLU A 51 -19.93 1.71 -7.03
N LEU A 52 -21.09 1.20 -6.57
CA LEU A 52 -22.32 1.97 -6.52
C LEU A 52 -22.15 3.24 -5.68
N TYR A 53 -21.61 3.12 -4.46
CA TYR A 53 -21.37 4.28 -3.59
C TYR A 53 -20.36 5.25 -4.19
N LEU A 54 -19.30 4.74 -4.84
CA LEU A 54 -18.32 5.58 -5.51
C LEU A 54 -18.95 6.38 -6.66
N MET A 55 -19.83 5.77 -7.44
CA MET A 55 -20.61 6.43 -8.48
C MET A 55 -21.53 7.52 -7.88
N LEU A 56 -22.26 7.21 -6.81
CA LEU A 56 -23.14 8.14 -6.08
C LEU A 56 -22.36 9.28 -5.40
N SER A 57 -21.07 9.10 -5.13
CA SER A 57 -20.21 10.16 -4.62
C SER A 57 -19.82 11.19 -5.69
N SER A 58 -20.21 10.96 -6.95
CA SER A 58 -19.84 11.85 -8.05
C SER A 58 -20.72 13.09 -8.06
N SER A 59 -20.17 14.20 -7.57
CA SER A 59 -20.74 15.52 -7.79
C SER A 59 -19.88 16.31 -8.77
N LYS A 60 -20.50 17.20 -9.55
CA LYS A 60 -19.83 17.94 -10.65
C LYS A 60 -18.69 18.87 -10.20
N SER A 61 -18.53 19.14 -8.92
CA SER A 61 -17.65 20.22 -8.45
C SER A 61 -16.68 19.84 -7.33
N HIS A 62 -16.73 18.61 -6.77
CA HIS A 62 -15.92 18.36 -5.57
C HIS A 62 -15.23 16.99 -5.59
N LEU A 63 -13.91 17.01 -5.76
CA LEU A 63 -13.05 15.85 -5.57
C LEU A 63 -12.55 15.86 -4.11
N SER A 64 -13.31 15.23 -3.21
CA SER A 64 -12.96 15.20 -1.79
C SER A 64 -11.81 14.23 -1.49
N LYS A 65 -11.21 14.37 -0.29
CA LYS A 65 -10.23 13.43 0.23
C LYS A 65 -10.78 11.99 0.26
N TYR A 66 -12.00 11.83 0.79
CA TYR A 66 -12.63 10.51 0.89
C TYR A 66 -12.87 9.87 -0.48
N LYS A 67 -13.22 10.67 -1.48
CA LYS A 67 -13.39 10.18 -2.84
C LYS A 67 -12.05 9.71 -3.44
N LEU A 68 -10.96 10.44 -3.24
CA LEU A 68 -9.64 10.03 -3.70
C LEU A 68 -9.18 8.74 -3.01
N GLU A 69 -9.38 8.63 -1.69
CA GLU A 69 -9.07 7.41 -0.93
C GLU A 69 -9.92 6.21 -1.40
N ALA A 70 -11.21 6.42 -1.67
CA ALA A 70 -12.09 5.39 -2.21
C ALA A 70 -11.67 4.94 -3.62
N MET A 71 -11.27 5.87 -4.48
CA MET A 71 -10.74 5.56 -5.82
C MET A 71 -9.44 4.76 -5.74
N ILE A 72 -8.53 5.08 -4.82
CA ILE A 72 -7.31 4.28 -4.59
C ILE A 72 -7.69 2.87 -4.14
N ALA A 73 -8.62 2.75 -3.19
CA ALA A 73 -9.09 1.45 -2.70
C ALA A 73 -9.78 0.64 -3.81
N PHE A 74 -10.57 1.28 -4.67
CA PHE A 74 -11.16 0.67 -5.86
C PHE A 74 -10.09 0.07 -6.78
N TRP A 75 -9.04 0.81 -7.14
CA TRP A 75 -7.98 0.30 -7.99
C TRP A 75 -7.27 -0.92 -7.38
N HIS A 76 -7.19 -0.99 -6.06
CA HIS A 76 -6.67 -2.19 -5.38
C HIS A 76 -7.58 -3.41 -5.49
N THR A 77 -8.85 -3.28 -5.85
CA THR A 77 -9.75 -4.42 -6.12
C THR A 77 -9.69 -4.88 -7.58
N ARG A 78 -9.02 -4.14 -8.48
CA ARG A 78 -8.92 -4.47 -9.91
C ARG A 78 -7.71 -5.36 -10.18
N ARG A 79 -7.94 -6.68 -10.27
CA ARG A 79 -6.90 -7.67 -10.61
C ARG A 79 -6.77 -7.94 -12.11
N SER A 80 -7.86 -7.75 -12.87
CA SER A 80 -7.89 -7.97 -14.32
C SER A 80 -7.22 -6.86 -15.15
N VAL A 81 -6.88 -5.73 -14.53
CA VAL A 81 -6.19 -4.63 -15.18
C VAL A 81 -4.68 -4.87 -15.11
N GLU A 82 -3.96 -4.53 -16.19
CA GLU A 82 -2.52 -4.59 -16.23
C GLU A 82 -1.89 -3.84 -15.03
N GLU A 83 -0.89 -4.46 -14.38
CA GLU A 83 -0.30 -3.91 -13.17
C GLU A 83 0.24 -2.48 -13.37
N HIS A 84 0.91 -2.23 -14.51
CA HIS A 84 1.47 -0.92 -14.80
C HIS A 84 0.38 0.16 -14.92
N GLU A 85 -0.71 -0.13 -15.63
CA GLU A 85 -1.85 0.78 -15.76
C GLU A 85 -2.47 1.09 -14.39
N LYS A 86 -2.75 0.04 -13.61
CA LYS A 86 -3.28 0.16 -12.25
C LYS A 86 -2.44 1.09 -11.38
N TRP A 87 -1.11 0.86 -11.36
CA TRP A 87 -0.22 1.66 -10.52
C TRP A 87 -0.08 3.11 -11.00
N ASN A 88 -0.19 3.38 -12.31
CA ASN A 88 -0.25 4.74 -12.83
C ASN A 88 -1.47 5.50 -12.28
N HIS A 89 -2.65 4.88 -12.28
CA HIS A 89 -3.87 5.47 -11.70
C HIS A 89 -3.71 5.73 -10.19
N ILE A 90 -3.19 4.75 -9.45
CA ILE A 90 -2.96 4.88 -8.01
C ILE A 90 -1.97 6.02 -7.72
N LEU A 91 -0.88 6.12 -8.47
CA LEU A 91 0.11 7.19 -8.31
C LEU A 91 -0.49 8.58 -8.58
N LEU A 92 -1.30 8.71 -9.64
CA LEU A 92 -2.02 9.95 -9.95
C LEU A 92 -2.95 10.37 -8.79
N LEU A 93 -3.72 9.42 -8.26
CA LEU A 93 -4.64 9.68 -7.15
C LEU A 93 -3.89 10.09 -5.87
N TYR A 94 -2.76 9.48 -5.55
CA TYR A 94 -1.92 9.92 -4.43
C TYR A 94 -1.34 11.32 -4.66
N ASN A 95 -0.94 11.68 -5.88
CA ASN A 95 -0.50 13.04 -6.19
C ASN A 95 -1.61 14.06 -5.92
N LEU A 96 -2.84 13.78 -6.35
CA LEU A 96 -4.01 14.64 -6.09
C LEU A 96 -4.33 14.72 -4.59
N LEU A 97 -4.24 13.60 -3.86
CA LEU A 97 -4.50 13.55 -2.43
C LEU A 97 -3.51 14.40 -1.64
N LEU A 98 -2.22 14.35 -1.98
CA LEU A 98 -1.18 15.16 -1.34
C LEU A 98 -1.31 16.66 -1.64
N GLN A 99 -1.81 17.04 -2.82
CA GLN A 99 -2.13 18.45 -3.13
C GLN A 99 -3.27 18.99 -2.27
N LYS A 100 -4.25 18.12 -1.92
CA LYS A 100 -5.35 18.52 -1.04
C LYS A 100 -4.92 18.61 0.42
N GLN A 101 -4.25 17.61 0.90
CA GLN A 101 -3.80 17.51 2.28
C GLN A 101 -2.53 16.68 2.35
N TYR A 102 -1.43 17.33 2.70
CA TYR A 102 -0.19 16.62 2.95
C TYR A 102 -0.30 15.74 4.20
N SER A 103 0.15 14.51 4.09
CA SER A 103 0.37 13.59 5.21
C SER A 103 1.63 12.77 4.92
N PRO A 104 2.56 12.62 5.89
CA PRO A 104 3.75 11.79 5.70
C PRO A 104 3.41 10.34 5.34
N ILE A 105 2.34 9.77 5.90
CA ILE A 105 1.86 8.41 5.56
C ILE A 105 1.33 8.36 4.12
N THR A 106 0.59 9.38 3.69
CA THR A 106 0.14 9.45 2.29
C THR A 106 1.34 9.59 1.34
N ALA A 107 2.36 10.37 1.70
CA ALA A 107 3.60 10.48 0.93
C ALA A 107 4.36 9.15 0.86
N LEU A 108 4.39 8.39 1.95
CA LEU A 108 4.97 7.05 1.99
C LEU A 108 4.26 6.09 1.03
N ASN A 109 2.93 6.03 1.06
CA ASN A 109 2.13 5.19 0.17
C ASN A 109 2.28 5.61 -1.31
N ARG A 110 2.33 6.93 -1.57
CA ARG A 110 2.67 7.46 -2.90
C ARG A 110 4.03 6.97 -3.38
N THR A 111 5.02 6.95 -2.50
CA THR A 111 6.39 6.51 -2.85
C THR A 111 6.41 5.03 -3.22
N TYR A 112 5.63 4.19 -2.54
CA TYR A 112 5.46 2.80 -2.96
C TYR A 112 4.84 2.69 -4.37
N ALA A 113 3.78 3.45 -4.66
CA ALA A 113 3.19 3.49 -5.99
C ALA A 113 4.19 4.01 -7.04
N LEU A 114 5.02 5.00 -6.69
CA LEU A 114 6.08 5.51 -7.56
C LEU A 114 7.12 4.43 -7.89
N ALA A 115 7.48 3.58 -6.92
CA ALA A 115 8.39 2.47 -7.16
C ALA A 115 7.83 1.48 -8.20
N LYS A 116 6.52 1.21 -8.14
CA LYS A 116 5.83 0.35 -9.12
C LYS A 116 5.80 0.92 -10.53
N VAL A 117 5.77 2.26 -10.68
CA VAL A 117 5.68 2.94 -11.99
C VAL A 117 7.05 3.31 -12.53
N LYS A 118 7.96 3.82 -11.70
CA LYS A 118 9.25 4.40 -12.13
C LYS A 118 10.48 3.70 -11.56
N GLY A 119 10.27 2.61 -10.82
CA GLY A 119 11.34 1.82 -10.22
C GLY A 119 11.87 2.36 -8.89
N ASN A 120 12.65 1.51 -8.22
CA ASN A 120 13.14 1.74 -6.86
C ASN A 120 14.03 2.98 -6.74
N LYS A 121 14.88 3.26 -7.74
CA LYS A 121 15.79 4.42 -7.71
C LYS A 121 15.05 5.75 -7.62
N ALA A 122 14.02 5.95 -8.44
CA ALA A 122 13.21 7.16 -8.42
C ALA A 122 12.41 7.30 -7.11
N ALA A 123 11.86 6.18 -6.63
CA ALA A 123 11.12 6.14 -5.39
C ALA A 123 12.02 6.44 -4.16
N LEU A 124 13.25 5.94 -4.14
CA LEU A 124 14.20 6.17 -3.06
C LEU A 124 14.52 7.68 -2.90
N GLN A 125 14.70 8.40 -4.01
CA GLN A 125 14.93 9.85 -3.97
C GLN A 125 13.78 10.61 -3.31
N GLU A 126 12.55 10.17 -3.51
CA GLU A 126 11.36 10.77 -2.88
C GLU A 126 11.17 10.28 -1.42
N ALA A 127 11.46 9.00 -1.14
CA ALA A 127 11.38 8.45 0.21
C ALA A 127 12.24 9.21 1.20
N LEU A 128 13.49 9.50 0.83
CA LEU A 128 14.47 10.20 1.68
C LEU A 128 14.09 11.64 2.02
N LYS A 129 13.08 12.22 1.38
CA LYS A 129 12.53 13.55 1.72
C LYS A 129 11.44 13.48 2.81
N ILE A 130 10.96 12.28 3.12
CA ILE A 130 9.86 12.08 4.08
C ILE A 130 10.43 11.97 5.48
N LYS A 131 9.92 12.79 6.42
CA LYS A 131 10.32 12.74 7.83
C LYS A 131 9.45 11.73 8.59
N LEU A 132 9.87 10.47 8.62
CA LEU A 132 9.19 9.36 9.28
C LEU A 132 10.18 8.36 9.92
N GLU A 133 11.31 8.82 10.41
CA GLU A 133 12.41 8.00 10.92
C GLU A 133 11.97 7.11 12.12
N GLY A 134 10.94 7.50 12.85
CA GLY A 134 10.36 6.70 13.95
C GLY A 134 9.26 5.71 13.51
N ASN A 135 9.05 5.49 12.21
CA ASN A 135 7.95 4.68 11.71
C ASN A 135 8.44 3.38 11.07
N SER A 136 7.94 2.24 11.54
CA SER A 136 8.30 0.91 11.04
C SER A 136 8.02 0.73 9.55
N LEU A 137 6.87 1.23 9.05
CA LEU A 137 6.49 1.11 7.64
C LEU A 137 7.44 1.91 6.72
N PHE A 138 7.96 3.05 7.21
CA PHE A 138 8.96 3.84 6.48
C PHE A 138 10.25 3.04 6.27
N HIS A 139 10.77 2.42 7.33
CA HIS A 139 11.96 1.59 7.22
C HIS A 139 11.71 0.31 6.41
N SER A 140 10.52 -0.29 6.51
CA SER A 140 10.13 -1.42 5.66
C SER A 140 10.13 -1.04 4.17
N LEU A 141 9.63 0.16 3.81
CA LEU A 141 9.69 0.64 2.44
C LEU A 141 11.13 0.90 2.00
N LEU A 142 11.96 1.59 2.81
CA LEU A 142 13.35 1.83 2.47
C LEU A 142 14.13 0.53 2.24
N SER A 143 13.89 -0.48 3.05
CA SER A 143 14.48 -1.81 2.84
C SER A 143 14.13 -2.37 1.46
N GLU A 144 12.86 -2.32 1.06
CA GLU A 144 12.43 -2.80 -0.26
C GLU A 144 13.07 -2.00 -1.41
N LEU A 145 13.20 -0.67 -1.24
CA LEU A 145 13.80 0.20 -2.25
C LEU A 145 15.31 0.01 -2.40
N TYR A 146 16.01 -0.41 -1.33
CA TYR A 146 17.44 -0.70 -1.37
C TYR A 146 17.77 -2.12 -1.80
N LYS A 147 16.82 -3.06 -1.77
CA LYS A 147 17.03 -4.49 -1.92
C LYS A 147 17.96 -4.88 -3.08
N ASP A 148 17.77 -4.27 -4.25
CA ASP A 148 18.53 -4.61 -5.46
C ASP A 148 19.79 -3.74 -5.64
N SER A 149 19.94 -2.63 -4.91
CA SER A 149 21.02 -1.67 -5.08
C SER A 149 22.05 -1.68 -3.94
N ASP A 150 21.60 -1.96 -2.71
CA ASP A 150 22.44 -1.98 -1.50
C ASP A 150 21.79 -2.90 -0.45
N ASN A 151 22.10 -4.19 -0.53
CA ASN A 151 21.51 -5.17 0.38
C ASN A 151 21.89 -4.92 1.85
N ASN A 152 23.05 -4.33 2.14
CA ASN A 152 23.44 -4.00 3.52
C ASN A 152 22.48 -2.94 4.11
N LYS A 153 22.18 -1.87 3.37
CA LYS A 153 21.17 -0.88 3.78
C LYS A 153 19.79 -1.49 3.90
N SER A 154 19.41 -2.38 2.98
CA SER A 154 18.14 -3.12 3.08
C SER A 154 18.04 -3.85 4.42
N ILE A 155 19.08 -4.60 4.82
CA ILE A 155 19.16 -5.31 6.09
C ILE A 155 19.10 -4.34 7.30
N GLU A 156 19.82 -3.23 7.26
CA GLU A 156 19.80 -2.22 8.33
C GLU A 156 18.40 -1.64 8.56
N HIS A 157 17.71 -1.33 7.46
CA HIS A 157 16.34 -0.84 7.52
C HIS A 157 15.35 -1.90 8.00
N LEU A 158 15.50 -3.19 7.62
CA LEU A 158 14.69 -4.27 8.19
C LEU A 158 14.86 -4.39 9.70
N LYS A 159 16.11 -4.39 10.20
CA LYS A 159 16.39 -4.42 11.65
C LYS A 159 15.73 -3.24 12.37
N THR A 160 15.79 -2.05 11.78
CA THR A 160 15.15 -0.86 12.35
C THR A 160 13.63 -0.98 12.34
N ALA A 161 13.03 -1.47 11.25
CA ALA A 161 11.59 -1.70 11.16
C ALA A 161 11.10 -2.69 12.21
N ILE A 162 11.84 -3.80 12.43
CA ILE A 162 11.54 -4.80 13.47
C ILE A 162 11.58 -4.16 14.87
N LYS A 163 12.57 -3.32 15.14
CA LYS A 163 12.70 -2.62 16.44
C LYS A 163 11.54 -1.65 16.68
N LEU A 164 11.04 -0.99 15.65
CA LEU A 164 10.01 0.04 15.76
C LEU A 164 8.58 -0.52 15.73
N THR A 165 8.37 -1.72 15.18
CA THR A 165 7.01 -2.28 15.11
C THR A 165 6.50 -2.70 16.49
N LYS A 166 5.23 -2.36 16.74
CA LYS A 166 4.50 -2.76 17.95
C LYS A 166 3.54 -3.94 17.68
N ASN A 167 3.36 -4.29 16.42
CA ASN A 167 2.45 -5.36 16.00
C ASN A 167 3.27 -6.64 15.80
N GLU A 168 2.87 -7.71 16.47
CA GLU A 168 3.59 -8.99 16.42
C GLU A 168 3.51 -9.65 15.02
N ASN A 169 2.36 -9.54 14.35
CA ASN A 169 2.22 -10.09 12.99
C ASN A 169 3.13 -9.36 11.98
N ASP A 170 3.26 -8.03 12.12
CA ASP A 170 4.20 -7.26 11.30
C ASP A 170 5.64 -7.66 11.61
N ARG A 171 5.96 -7.93 12.88
CA ARG A 171 7.29 -8.37 13.31
C ARG A 171 7.67 -9.69 12.64
N VAL A 172 6.81 -10.70 12.71
CA VAL A 172 7.02 -12.02 12.08
C VAL A 172 7.30 -11.87 10.57
N LEU A 173 6.51 -11.03 9.88
CA LEU A 173 6.70 -10.76 8.46
C LEU A 173 8.06 -10.10 8.17
N LEU A 174 8.45 -9.10 8.97
CA LEU A 174 9.72 -8.40 8.81
C LEU A 174 10.93 -9.30 9.11
N GLU A 175 10.84 -10.16 10.10
CA GLU A 175 11.87 -11.17 10.43
C GLU A 175 12.04 -12.20 9.32
N LYS A 176 10.93 -12.63 8.69
CA LYS A 176 10.99 -13.49 7.50
C LYS A 176 11.73 -12.82 6.35
N LYS A 177 11.43 -11.54 6.08
CA LYS A 177 12.14 -10.75 5.06
C LYS A 177 13.62 -10.57 5.40
N LEU A 178 13.96 -10.34 6.67
CA LEU A 178 15.34 -10.21 7.11
C LEU A 178 16.13 -11.52 6.90
N LYS A 179 15.56 -12.67 7.22
CA LYS A 179 16.17 -13.98 6.95
C LYS A 179 16.45 -14.16 5.46
N GLN A 180 15.52 -13.78 4.59
CA GLN A 180 15.68 -13.85 3.13
C GLN A 180 16.81 -12.92 2.64
N ALA A 181 16.88 -11.70 3.14
CA ALA A 181 17.91 -10.73 2.78
C ALA A 181 19.32 -11.20 3.22
N LEU A 182 19.43 -11.81 4.41
CA LEU A 182 20.68 -12.38 4.91
C LEU A 182 21.13 -13.61 4.10
N ALA A 183 20.21 -14.47 3.69
CA ALA A 183 20.53 -15.63 2.86
C ALA A 183 21.06 -15.22 1.46
N GLY A 184 20.58 -14.11 0.90
CA GLY A 184 21.07 -13.56 -0.36
C GLY A 184 22.46 -12.89 -0.28
N THR A 185 23.02 -12.72 0.92
CA THR A 185 24.38 -12.17 1.14
C THR A 185 25.44 -13.24 1.30
N LEU A 186 25.06 -14.51 1.46
CA LEU A 186 26.04 -15.61 1.51
C LEU A 186 26.62 -15.81 0.11
N PRO A 187 27.97 -15.81 -0.05
CA PRO A 187 28.56 -16.19 -1.33
C PRO A 187 28.06 -17.58 -1.70
N ASN A 188 27.67 -17.75 -2.96
CA ASN A 188 27.52 -19.10 -3.51
C ASN A 188 28.90 -19.76 -3.46
N ASP A 189 29.17 -20.50 -2.40
CA ASP A 189 30.29 -21.44 -2.36
C ASP A 189 29.99 -22.52 -3.37
N GLY A 190 30.41 -22.28 -4.63
CA GLY A 190 30.37 -23.19 -5.76
C GLY A 190 31.55 -24.11 -5.80
#